data_74e9d5b328c9a307fe7bd9ea6cfeeab1
#
_entry.id   74e9d5b328c9a307fe7bd9ea6cfeeab1
#
_cell.length_a   1.000
_cell.length_b   1.000
_cell.length_c   1.000
_cell.angle_alpha   90.00
_cell.angle_beta   90.00
_cell.angle_gamma   90.00
#
_symmetry.space_group_name_H-M   'P 1'
#
loop_
_entity.id
_entity.type
_entity.pdbx_description
1 polymer ?
#
loop_
_entity_poly.entity_id
_entity_poly.type
_entity_poly.pdbx_seq_one_letter_code
_entity_poly.pdbx_strand_id
1 'polypeptide(L)'
;MFVGKLTQNHAQDMGNNMLKKNIFYFFFILFIFILDRVSKLWIISIFNSENNLEIKISSFINLNLIWNKGIAFGLFSYGEKFEYNLLTGLIIMIISIVFWMIIKTKGLEKYGFLMILGGALGNIFDRLYYSAVPDFIDIYYKNFHWFVFNVADIFITVGVLMLIINEITIKNHK
;
A
#
# COMPACT_ATOMS: atom_id res chain seq x y z
N MET A 1 -26.07 -22.19 38.06
CA MET A 1 -26.78 -21.27 37.16
C MET A 1 -26.03 -19.91 37.00
N PHE A 2 -25.48 -19.32 38.05
CA PHE A 2 -24.80 -18.02 38.01
C PHE A 2 -23.46 -18.03 37.24
N VAL A 3 -22.64 -19.07 37.39
CA VAL A 3 -21.32 -19.20 36.72
C VAL A 3 -21.47 -19.31 35.19
N GLY A 4 -22.51 -20.01 34.70
CA GLY A 4 -22.75 -20.15 33.25
C GLY A 4 -23.12 -18.81 32.56
N LYS A 5 -23.83 -17.93 33.26
CA LYS A 5 -24.15 -16.58 32.74
C LYS A 5 -22.93 -15.68 32.65
N LEU A 6 -22.02 -15.75 33.63
CA LEU A 6 -20.78 -14.97 33.62
C LEU A 6 -19.83 -15.40 32.51
N THR A 7 -19.72 -16.71 32.24
CA THR A 7 -18.90 -17.22 31.13
C THR A 7 -19.49 -16.86 29.75
N GLN A 8 -20.81 -16.88 29.60
CA GLN A 8 -21.49 -16.47 28.38
C GLN A 8 -21.31 -14.97 28.10
N ASN A 9 -21.49 -14.11 29.12
CA ASN A 9 -21.30 -12.66 28.95
C ASN A 9 -19.84 -12.34 28.59
N HIS A 10 -18.86 -13.00 29.21
CA HIS A 10 -17.45 -12.80 28.89
C HIS A 10 -17.09 -13.25 27.46
N ALA A 11 -17.62 -14.36 26.99
CA ALA A 11 -17.44 -14.83 25.62
C ALA A 11 -18.08 -13.88 24.59
N GLN A 12 -19.27 -13.34 24.91
CA GLN A 12 -19.98 -12.38 24.05
C GLN A 12 -19.22 -11.03 23.99
N ASP A 13 -18.68 -10.53 25.09
CA ASP A 13 -17.86 -9.31 25.13
C ASP A 13 -16.56 -9.47 24.36
N MET A 14 -15.91 -10.62 24.46
CA MET A 14 -14.73 -10.95 23.66
C MET A 14 -15.04 -10.97 22.15
N GLY A 15 -16.15 -11.60 21.76
CA GLY A 15 -16.62 -11.62 20.37
C GLY A 15 -16.91 -10.23 19.82
N ASN A 16 -17.59 -9.40 20.59
CA ASN A 16 -17.91 -8.01 20.22
C ASN A 16 -16.64 -7.16 20.07
N ASN A 17 -15.65 -7.33 20.94
CA ASN A 17 -14.39 -6.63 20.86
C ASN A 17 -13.54 -7.07 19.65
N MET A 18 -13.56 -8.34 19.29
CA MET A 18 -12.91 -8.85 18.08
C MET A 18 -13.56 -8.30 16.82
N LEU A 19 -14.89 -8.27 16.78
CA LEU A 19 -15.63 -7.73 15.64
C LEU A 19 -15.32 -6.24 15.45
N LYS A 20 -15.35 -5.42 16.50
CA LYS A 20 -15.00 -4.00 16.44
C LYS A 20 -13.57 -3.78 15.90
N LYS A 21 -12.60 -4.58 16.35
CA LYS A 21 -11.22 -4.50 15.84
C LYS A 21 -11.13 -4.86 14.36
N ASN A 22 -11.83 -5.90 13.92
CA ASN A 22 -11.81 -6.31 12.52
C ASN A 22 -12.46 -5.27 11.61
N ILE A 23 -13.56 -4.65 12.06
CA ILE A 23 -14.20 -3.52 11.37
C ILE A 23 -13.22 -2.34 11.28
N PHE A 24 -12.53 -2.00 12.35
CA PHE A 24 -11.52 -0.95 12.34
C PHE A 24 -10.38 -1.23 11.34
N TYR A 25 -9.85 -2.47 11.30
CA TYR A 25 -8.81 -2.85 10.35
C TYR A 25 -9.28 -2.78 8.90
N PHE A 26 -10.52 -3.17 8.62
CA PHE A 26 -11.12 -3.02 7.31
C PHE A 26 -11.20 -1.55 6.88
N PHE A 27 -11.70 -0.67 7.74
CA PHE A 27 -11.77 0.76 7.44
C PHE A 27 -10.39 1.42 7.33
N PHE A 28 -9.40 0.95 8.06
CA PHE A 28 -8.03 1.42 7.95
C PHE A 28 -7.41 1.09 6.57
N ILE A 29 -7.58 -0.14 6.09
CA ILE A 29 -7.15 -0.55 4.74
C ILE A 29 -7.92 0.26 3.69
N LEU A 30 -9.24 0.38 3.83
CA LEU A 30 -10.09 1.12 2.91
C LEU A 30 -9.70 2.60 2.84
N PHE A 31 -9.37 3.21 3.96
CA PHE A 31 -8.91 4.59 4.01
C PHE A 31 -7.64 4.80 3.20
N ILE A 32 -6.64 3.93 3.35
CA ILE A 32 -5.39 3.99 2.59
C ILE A 32 -5.67 3.84 1.09
N PHE A 33 -6.48 2.84 0.72
CA PHE A 33 -6.89 2.61 -0.66
C PHE A 33 -7.60 3.83 -1.26
N ILE A 34 -8.56 4.42 -0.55
CA ILE A 34 -9.29 5.60 -1.04
C ILE A 34 -8.36 6.80 -1.17
N LEU A 35 -7.48 7.03 -0.20
CA LEU A 35 -6.51 8.13 -0.24
C LEU A 35 -5.61 8.01 -1.48
N ASP A 36 -5.11 6.81 -1.77
CA ASP A 36 -4.35 6.55 -2.98
C ASP A 36 -5.20 6.78 -4.25
N ARG A 37 -6.43 6.27 -4.30
CA ARG A 37 -7.31 6.47 -5.46
C ARG A 37 -7.64 7.94 -5.72
N VAL A 38 -8.00 8.67 -4.68
CA VAL A 38 -8.34 10.10 -4.81
C VAL A 38 -7.14 10.90 -5.29
N SER A 39 -5.95 10.66 -4.74
CA SER A 39 -4.73 11.35 -5.16
C SER A 39 -4.38 11.07 -6.64
N LYS A 40 -4.47 9.82 -7.08
CA LYS A 40 -4.20 9.42 -8.46
C LYS A 40 -5.23 10.00 -9.44
N LEU A 41 -6.52 9.93 -9.12
CA LEU A 41 -7.57 10.52 -9.95
C LEU A 41 -7.42 12.04 -10.07
N TRP A 42 -7.07 12.70 -8.98
CA TRP A 42 -6.82 14.13 -8.97
C TRP A 42 -5.65 14.51 -9.90
N ILE A 43 -4.53 13.81 -9.79
CA ILE A 43 -3.35 14.03 -10.66
C ILE A 43 -3.70 13.77 -12.13
N ILE A 44 -4.33 12.64 -12.43
CA ILE A 44 -4.73 12.31 -13.80
C ILE A 44 -5.63 13.38 -14.38
N SER A 45 -6.56 13.93 -13.58
CA SER A 45 -7.46 15.00 -14.06
C SER A 45 -6.71 16.29 -14.41
N ILE A 46 -5.72 16.67 -13.60
CA ILE A 46 -4.92 17.88 -13.86
C ILE A 46 -4.08 17.70 -15.13
N PHE A 47 -3.36 16.59 -15.24
CA PHE A 47 -2.45 16.36 -16.36
C PHE A 47 -3.18 16.11 -17.68
N ASN A 48 -4.44 15.68 -17.65
CA ASN A 48 -5.29 15.57 -18.84
C ASN A 48 -5.91 16.92 -19.28
N SER A 49 -6.13 17.85 -18.33
CA SER A 49 -6.75 19.15 -18.62
C SER A 49 -5.76 20.24 -19.02
N GLU A 50 -4.55 20.14 -18.51
CA GLU A 50 -3.49 21.10 -18.76
C GLU A 50 -2.35 20.41 -19.52
N ASN A 51 -1.86 21.00 -20.60
CA ASN A 51 -0.66 20.54 -21.31
C ASN A 51 0.63 20.70 -20.48
N ASN A 52 0.53 20.71 -19.16
CA ASN A 52 1.63 20.84 -18.24
C ASN A 52 2.30 19.48 -18.05
N LEU A 53 3.58 19.41 -18.36
CA LEU A 53 4.40 18.22 -18.20
C LEU A 53 4.90 18.05 -16.76
N GLU A 54 4.87 19.12 -15.96
CA GLU A 54 5.44 19.14 -14.60
C GLU A 54 4.82 20.27 -13.77
N ILE A 55 4.52 19.99 -12.49
CA ILE A 55 4.04 20.96 -11.50
C ILE A 55 5.02 21.04 -10.35
N LYS A 56 5.73 22.15 -10.24
CA LYS A 56 6.71 22.38 -9.19
C LYS A 56 6.05 22.75 -7.88
N ILE A 57 6.18 21.89 -6.85
CA ILE A 57 5.64 22.12 -5.51
C ILE A 57 6.66 22.81 -4.61
N SER A 58 7.93 22.38 -4.67
CA SER A 58 9.00 22.92 -3.85
C SER A 58 10.35 22.77 -4.56
N SER A 59 11.44 23.17 -3.88
CA SER A 59 12.82 22.98 -4.39
C SER A 59 13.25 21.51 -4.45
N PHE A 60 12.46 20.57 -3.92
CA PHE A 60 12.80 19.15 -3.79
C PHE A 60 11.68 18.22 -4.27
N ILE A 61 10.49 18.73 -4.60
CA ILE A 61 9.33 17.94 -4.95
C ILE A 61 8.64 18.56 -6.15
N ASN A 62 8.50 17.76 -7.21
CA ASN A 62 7.63 18.02 -8.35
C ASN A 62 6.49 17.03 -8.42
N LEU A 63 5.42 17.39 -9.09
CA LEU A 63 4.42 16.42 -9.58
C LEU A 63 4.65 16.22 -11.07
N ASN A 64 4.84 14.95 -11.46
CA ASN A 64 5.10 14.54 -12.83
C ASN A 64 4.43 13.19 -13.09
N LEU A 65 3.40 13.14 -13.91
CA LEU A 65 2.64 11.91 -14.13
C LEU A 65 3.38 10.94 -15.05
N ILE A 66 3.78 9.80 -14.49
CA ILE A 66 4.41 8.69 -15.21
C ILE A 66 3.56 7.44 -15.08
N TRP A 67 3.23 6.82 -16.21
CA TRP A 67 2.53 5.53 -16.24
C TRP A 67 3.54 4.38 -16.11
N ASN A 68 3.72 3.88 -14.88
CA ASN A 68 4.67 2.83 -14.54
C ASN A 68 4.11 1.44 -14.89
N LYS A 69 4.64 0.84 -15.94
CA LYS A 69 4.29 -0.53 -16.35
C LYS A 69 5.01 -1.61 -15.53
N GLY A 70 5.86 -1.22 -14.59
CA GLY A 70 6.60 -2.17 -13.73
C GLY A 70 7.80 -2.82 -14.41
N ILE A 71 8.16 -2.41 -15.62
CA ILE A 71 9.31 -2.91 -16.36
C ILE A 71 10.47 -1.96 -16.11
N ALA A 72 11.35 -2.33 -15.16
CA ALA A 72 12.58 -1.60 -14.93
C ALA A 72 13.59 -1.92 -16.04
N PHE A 73 14.14 -0.87 -16.66
CA PHE A 73 15.33 -0.90 -17.53
C PHE A 73 15.21 -1.62 -18.88
N GLY A 74 14.03 -1.92 -19.41
CA GLY A 74 13.93 -2.59 -20.72
C GLY A 74 14.61 -3.97 -20.79
N LEU A 75 14.81 -4.63 -19.65
CA LEU A 75 15.63 -5.83 -19.50
C LEU A 75 15.03 -7.09 -20.13
N PHE A 76 13.78 -7.05 -20.56
CA PHE A 76 13.11 -8.22 -21.12
C PHE A 76 12.42 -7.85 -22.44
N SER A 77 13.03 -8.21 -23.53
CA SER A 77 12.51 -7.99 -24.90
C SER A 77 11.50 -9.05 -25.38
N TYR A 78 11.03 -9.91 -24.50
CA TYR A 78 10.09 -10.99 -24.83
C TYR A 78 8.67 -10.62 -24.37
N GLY A 79 7.85 -10.07 -25.29
CA GLY A 79 6.40 -9.97 -25.19
C GLY A 79 5.87 -9.25 -23.94
N GLU A 80 5.74 -7.94 -24.00
CA GLU A 80 5.29 -7.04 -22.89
C GLU A 80 4.11 -7.57 -22.05
N LYS A 81 3.21 -8.38 -22.63
CA LYS A 81 2.06 -8.97 -21.93
C LYS A 81 2.43 -10.08 -20.96
N PHE A 82 3.39 -10.93 -21.30
CA PHE A 82 3.79 -12.06 -20.44
C PHE A 82 4.47 -11.56 -19.17
N GLU A 83 5.40 -10.66 -19.31
CA GLU A 83 6.16 -10.08 -18.19
C GLU A 83 5.26 -9.27 -17.25
N TYR A 84 4.35 -8.48 -17.84
CA TYR A 84 3.35 -7.75 -17.10
C TYR A 84 2.45 -8.69 -16.27
N ASN A 85 1.96 -9.78 -16.87
CA ASN A 85 1.13 -10.76 -16.18
C ASN A 85 1.91 -11.52 -15.09
N LEU A 86 3.18 -11.85 -15.34
CA LEU A 86 4.04 -12.50 -14.36
C LEU A 86 4.27 -11.59 -13.15
N LEU A 87 4.59 -10.31 -13.38
CA LEU A 87 4.73 -9.31 -12.32
C LEU A 87 3.43 -9.14 -11.52
N THR A 88 2.31 -9.05 -12.21
CA THR A 88 0.99 -8.93 -11.59
C THR A 88 0.67 -10.16 -10.73
N GLY A 89 0.97 -11.36 -11.22
CA GLY A 89 0.82 -12.62 -10.48
C GLY A 89 1.71 -12.67 -9.22
N LEU A 90 2.96 -12.21 -9.34
CA LEU A 90 3.88 -12.11 -8.19
C LEU A 90 3.34 -11.15 -7.12
N ILE A 91 2.82 -10.00 -7.53
CA ILE A 91 2.23 -9.03 -6.60
C ILE A 91 1.00 -9.61 -5.89
N ILE A 92 0.13 -10.32 -6.61
CA ILE A 92 -1.04 -11.00 -6.01
C ILE A 92 -0.59 -12.05 -5.00
N MET A 93 0.47 -12.79 -5.30
CA MET A 93 1.05 -13.76 -4.36
C MET A 93 1.56 -13.06 -3.10
N ILE A 94 2.28 -11.95 -3.23
CA ILE A 94 2.78 -11.15 -2.09
C ILE A 94 1.59 -10.62 -1.26
N ILE A 95 0.55 -10.09 -1.90
CA ILE A 95 -0.68 -9.62 -1.23
C ILE A 95 -1.31 -10.75 -0.41
N SER A 96 -1.35 -11.97 -0.96
CA SER A 96 -1.91 -13.15 -0.27
C SER A 96 -1.09 -13.51 0.98
N ILE A 97 0.25 -13.44 0.88
CA ILE A 97 1.15 -13.67 2.02
C ILE A 97 0.95 -12.57 3.08
N VAL A 98 0.90 -11.31 2.70
CA VAL A 98 0.65 -10.19 3.62
C VAL A 98 -0.70 -10.35 4.33
N PHE A 99 -1.74 -10.71 3.59
CA PHE A 99 -3.05 -11.00 4.18
C PHE A 99 -2.99 -12.14 5.21
N TRP A 100 -2.29 -13.22 4.91
CA TRP A 100 -2.07 -14.32 5.84
C TRP A 100 -1.30 -13.85 7.10
N MET A 101 -0.29 -13.02 6.94
CA MET A 101 0.47 -12.42 8.06
C MET A 101 -0.43 -11.55 8.95
N ILE A 102 -1.34 -10.76 8.38
CA ILE A 102 -2.32 -9.96 9.15
C ILE A 102 -3.15 -10.83 10.10
N ILE A 103 -3.52 -12.05 9.67
CA ILE A 103 -4.30 -12.97 10.51
C ILE A 103 -3.44 -13.49 11.67
N LYS A 104 -2.15 -13.72 11.46
CA LYS A 104 -1.23 -14.33 12.42
C LYS A 104 -0.63 -13.34 13.42
N THR A 105 -0.52 -12.06 13.06
CA THR A 105 0.16 -11.03 13.86
C THR A 105 -0.79 -10.22 14.74
N LYS A 106 -0.22 -9.57 15.76
CA LYS A 106 -0.92 -8.69 16.71
C LYS A 106 -0.07 -7.43 16.98
N GLY A 107 -0.67 -6.44 17.64
CA GLY A 107 0.06 -5.22 18.05
C GLY A 107 0.52 -4.37 16.86
N LEU A 108 1.67 -3.72 17.02
CA LEU A 108 2.23 -2.78 16.02
C LEU A 108 2.57 -3.44 14.70
N GLU A 109 3.09 -4.66 14.73
CA GLU A 109 3.42 -5.43 13.53
C GLU A 109 2.21 -5.59 12.60
N LYS A 110 1.02 -5.82 13.16
CA LYS A 110 -0.21 -5.92 12.38
C LYS A 110 -0.50 -4.63 11.59
N TYR A 111 -0.27 -3.46 12.18
CA TYR A 111 -0.49 -2.18 11.48
C TYR A 111 0.48 -1.99 10.31
N GLY A 112 1.73 -2.45 10.44
CA GLY A 112 2.67 -2.48 9.33
C GLY A 112 2.14 -3.28 8.14
N PHE A 113 1.63 -4.51 8.39
CA PHE A 113 1.02 -5.32 7.34
C PHE A 113 -0.27 -4.72 6.76
N LEU A 114 -1.10 -4.05 7.58
CA LEU A 114 -2.30 -3.36 7.10
C LEU A 114 -1.95 -2.19 6.17
N MET A 115 -0.89 -1.44 6.46
CA MET A 115 -0.39 -0.38 5.59
C MET A 115 0.09 -0.93 4.25
N ILE A 116 0.89 -2.00 4.27
CA ILE A 116 1.37 -2.68 3.07
C ILE A 116 0.19 -3.18 2.23
N LEU A 117 -0.80 -3.82 2.88
CA LEU A 117 -1.97 -4.33 2.18
C LEU A 117 -2.79 -3.21 1.53
N GLY A 118 -3.06 -2.12 2.26
CA GLY A 118 -3.83 -0.98 1.75
C GLY A 118 -3.18 -0.34 0.52
N GLY A 119 -1.87 -0.09 0.57
CA GLY A 119 -1.11 0.44 -0.57
C GLY A 119 -1.02 -0.56 -1.73
N ALA A 120 -0.73 -1.84 -1.44
CA ALA A 120 -0.64 -2.87 -2.47
C ALA A 120 -1.97 -3.06 -3.23
N LEU A 121 -3.11 -2.97 -2.53
CA LEU A 121 -4.45 -2.99 -3.16
C LEU A 121 -4.66 -1.79 -4.09
N GLY A 122 -4.16 -0.60 -3.76
CA GLY A 122 -4.17 0.55 -4.64
C GLY A 122 -3.40 0.30 -5.93
N ASN A 123 -2.17 -0.15 -5.83
CA ASN A 123 -1.30 -0.41 -6.98
C ASN A 123 -1.76 -1.61 -7.83
N ILE A 124 -2.32 -2.68 -7.23
CA ILE A 124 -2.87 -3.79 -8.02
C ILE A 124 -4.15 -3.39 -8.76
N PHE A 125 -5.00 -2.55 -8.15
CA PHE A 125 -6.16 -2.00 -8.82
C PHE A 125 -5.77 -1.26 -10.10
N ASP A 126 -4.73 -0.41 -10.05
CA ASP A 126 -4.24 0.31 -11.23
C ASP A 126 -3.75 -0.62 -12.32
N ARG A 127 -2.96 -1.62 -11.95
CA ARG A 127 -2.45 -2.60 -12.89
C ARG A 127 -3.57 -3.33 -13.61
N LEU A 128 -4.62 -3.70 -12.89
CA LEU A 128 -5.76 -4.41 -13.48
C LEU A 128 -6.63 -3.49 -14.35
N TYR A 129 -6.76 -2.21 -13.97
CA TYR A 129 -7.65 -1.28 -14.64
C TYR A 129 -6.97 -0.52 -15.80
N TYR A 130 -5.74 -0.01 -15.57
CA TYR A 130 -5.00 0.83 -16.53
C TYR A 130 -3.87 0.08 -17.25
N SER A 131 -3.54 -1.15 -16.84
CA SER A 131 -2.33 -1.87 -17.27
C SER A 131 -1.03 -1.12 -16.93
N ALA A 132 -1.07 -0.19 -15.99
CA ALA A 132 0.06 0.60 -15.49
C ALA A 132 -0.32 1.22 -14.14
N VAL A 133 0.66 1.66 -13.36
CA VAL A 133 0.45 2.42 -12.13
C VAL A 133 0.75 3.89 -12.40
N PRO A 134 -0.15 4.83 -12.07
CA PRO A 134 0.15 6.27 -12.16
C PRO A 134 1.02 6.69 -10.97
N ASP A 135 2.31 6.93 -11.23
CA ASP A 135 3.27 7.50 -10.31
C ASP A 135 3.42 8.99 -10.59
N PHE A 136 3.51 9.82 -9.54
CA PHE A 136 3.44 11.25 -9.74
C PHE A 136 4.23 12.11 -8.74
N ILE A 137 4.74 11.56 -7.65
CA ILE A 137 5.57 12.28 -6.68
C ILE A 137 7.03 12.09 -7.07
N ASP A 138 7.64 13.15 -7.59
CA ASP A 138 9.04 13.17 -8.01
C ASP A 138 9.88 13.92 -6.97
N ILE A 139 10.76 13.20 -6.28
CA ILE A 139 11.75 13.81 -5.36
C ILE A 139 13.04 14.02 -6.12
N TYR A 140 13.49 15.27 -6.15
CA TYR A 140 14.72 15.65 -6.85
C TYR A 140 15.61 16.55 -6.02
N TYR A 141 16.91 16.54 -6.34
CA TYR A 141 17.89 17.49 -5.80
C TYR A 141 18.79 17.98 -6.93
N LYS A 142 18.73 19.28 -7.23
CA LYS A 142 19.36 19.89 -8.41
C LYS A 142 18.88 19.18 -9.70
N ASN A 143 19.79 18.50 -10.43
CA ASN A 143 19.49 17.77 -11.66
C ASN A 143 19.33 16.24 -11.42
N PHE A 144 19.36 15.80 -10.17
CA PHE A 144 19.22 14.38 -9.83
C PHE A 144 17.80 14.11 -9.38
N HIS A 145 17.04 13.30 -10.17
CA HIS A 145 15.74 12.78 -9.83
C HIS A 145 15.92 11.38 -9.22
N TRP A 146 15.36 11.14 -8.05
CA TRP A 146 15.52 9.87 -7.36
C TRP A 146 14.67 8.80 -8.06
N PHE A 147 13.40 8.78 -7.79
CA PHE A 147 12.40 7.97 -8.50
C PHE A 147 11.03 8.61 -8.29
N VAL A 148 10.12 8.36 -9.23
CA VAL A 148 8.74 8.83 -9.13
C VAL A 148 7.90 7.74 -8.51
N PHE A 149 7.06 8.08 -7.54
CA PHE A 149 6.23 7.16 -6.79
C PHE A 149 4.85 7.77 -6.52
N ASN A 150 3.99 7.03 -5.85
CA ASN A 150 2.61 7.41 -5.54
C ASN A 150 2.30 7.27 -4.04
N VAL A 151 1.06 7.58 -3.64
CA VAL A 151 0.64 7.52 -2.23
C VAL A 151 0.63 6.09 -1.71
N ALA A 152 0.26 5.09 -2.51
CA ALA A 152 0.32 3.68 -2.11
C ALA A 152 1.74 3.27 -1.71
N ASP A 153 2.77 3.72 -2.48
CA ASP A 153 4.17 3.39 -2.22
C ASP A 153 4.67 3.97 -0.89
N ILE A 154 4.16 5.16 -0.50
CA ILE A 154 4.44 5.74 0.81
C ILE A 154 3.95 4.80 1.92
N PHE A 155 2.70 4.34 1.84
CA PHE A 155 2.15 3.43 2.85
C PHE A 155 2.86 2.08 2.87
N ILE A 156 3.20 1.52 1.72
CA ILE A 156 3.99 0.28 1.63
C ILE A 156 5.35 0.48 2.31
N THR A 157 6.06 1.56 1.98
CA THR A 157 7.38 1.86 2.54
C THR A 157 7.31 2.07 4.05
N VAL A 158 6.37 2.88 4.54
CA VAL A 158 6.18 3.11 5.99
C VAL A 158 5.83 1.81 6.70
N GLY A 159 4.97 0.98 6.12
CA GLY A 159 4.61 -0.33 6.65
C GLY A 159 5.83 -1.25 6.77
N VAL A 160 6.66 -1.33 5.74
CA VAL A 160 7.92 -2.12 5.75
C VAL A 160 8.89 -1.60 6.80
N LEU A 161 9.14 -0.28 6.87
CA LEU A 161 10.00 0.33 7.87
C LEU A 161 9.51 0.03 9.30
N MET A 162 8.20 0.08 9.53
CA MET A 162 7.58 -0.24 10.81
C MET A 162 7.83 -1.70 11.21
N LEU A 163 7.74 -2.64 10.27
CA LEU A 163 8.05 -4.05 10.52
C LEU A 163 9.54 -4.25 10.86
N ILE A 164 10.44 -3.61 10.11
CA ILE A 164 11.88 -3.69 10.35
C ILE A 164 12.24 -3.15 11.74
N ILE A 165 11.73 -1.97 12.08
CA ILE A 165 11.98 -1.34 13.39
C ILE A 165 11.45 -2.24 14.52
N ASN A 166 10.24 -2.79 14.37
CA ASN A 166 9.66 -3.69 15.36
C ASN A 166 10.52 -4.94 15.57
N GLU A 167 11.03 -5.56 14.52
CA GLU A 167 11.89 -6.74 14.59
C GLU A 167 13.23 -6.45 15.31
N ILE A 168 13.88 -5.31 14.97
CA ILE A 168 15.12 -4.89 15.60
C ILE A 168 14.91 -4.62 17.10
N THR A 169 13.79 -3.97 17.44
CA THR A 169 13.48 -3.63 18.84
C THR A 169 13.23 -4.88 19.68
N ILE A 170 12.50 -5.86 19.16
CA ILE A 170 12.23 -7.12 19.85
C ILE A 170 13.52 -7.93 20.10
N LYS A 171 14.44 -7.96 19.10
CA LYS A 171 15.72 -8.67 19.24
C LYS A 171 16.63 -8.07 20.30
N ASN A 172 16.60 -6.76 20.50
CA ASN A 172 17.44 -6.08 21.49
C ASN A 172 16.95 -6.26 22.94
N HIS A 173 15.74 -6.79 23.14
CA HIS A 173 15.16 -7.07 24.47
C HIS A 173 15.18 -8.57 24.84
N LYS A 174 15.75 -9.43 24.02
CA LYS A 174 16.01 -10.86 24.28
C LYS A 174 17.47 -11.10 24.56
#